data_44eeed383059b109927d6e5aa3c5ec5f
#
_entry.id   44eeed383059b109927d6e5aa3c5ec5f
#
_cell.length_a   1.000
_cell.length_b   1.000
_cell.length_c   1.000
_cell.angle_alpha   90.00
_cell.angle_beta   90.00
_cell.angle_gamma   90.00
#
_symmetry.space_group_name_H-M   'P 1'
#
loop_
_entity.id
_entity.type
_entity.pdbx_description
1 polymer ?
#
loop_
_entity_poly.entity_id
_entity_poly.type
_entity_poly.pdbx_seq_one_letter_code
_entity_poly.pdbx_strand_id
1 'polypeptide(L)'
;MLRAILALLFAILYLIIGIPVLFVEWIIGKFNRQAADISQLRMVQWAFRVILFICGTRLTIIGEENVPKDQPVLYIGNHRSYFDIIITYSRCPRLTGYVAKDSMKKVPLLSVWMTRLHCLFINRSDVKEALKTILAGIDNIKNGISMCIFPEGTRNKTEDLMLPFKEGSFKMAEKTGCLIVPMAISGSADILEAHFPKVKPVHVIVEYGKPIDP
;
A
#
# COMPACT_ATOMS: atom_id res chain seq x y z
N MET A 1 -18.93 -14.30 -7.74
CA MET A 1 -19.80 -13.09 -7.77
C MET A 1 -20.14 -12.60 -6.37
N LEU A 2 -20.77 -13.40 -5.49
CA LEU A 2 -21.20 -12.94 -4.16
C LEU A 2 -20.08 -12.30 -3.34
N ARG A 3 -18.90 -12.92 -3.24
CA ARG A 3 -17.74 -12.36 -2.52
C ARG A 3 -17.29 -11.00 -3.06
N ALA A 4 -17.30 -10.80 -4.38
CA ALA A 4 -16.95 -9.53 -5.00
C ALA A 4 -17.95 -8.43 -4.61
N ILE A 5 -19.25 -8.75 -4.65
CA ILE A 5 -20.32 -7.83 -4.27
C ILE A 5 -20.21 -7.47 -2.78
N LEU A 6 -20.02 -8.45 -1.91
CA LEU A 6 -19.88 -8.22 -0.47
C LEU A 6 -18.63 -7.39 -0.13
N ALA A 7 -17.49 -7.67 -0.76
CA ALA A 7 -16.26 -6.90 -0.54
C ALA A 7 -16.39 -5.45 -1.03
N LEU A 8 -17.04 -5.26 -2.20
CA LEU A 8 -17.28 -3.92 -2.73
C LEU A 8 -18.28 -3.14 -1.85
N LEU A 9 -19.38 -3.79 -1.44
CA LEU A 9 -20.37 -3.18 -0.54
C LEU A 9 -19.72 -2.78 0.79
N PHE A 10 -18.93 -3.68 1.38
CA PHE A 10 -18.20 -3.38 2.60
C PHE A 10 -17.25 -2.17 2.40
N ALA A 11 -16.49 -2.13 1.30
CA ALA A 11 -15.57 -1.02 1.02
C ALA A 11 -16.32 0.31 0.89
N ILE A 12 -17.46 0.33 0.18
CA ILE A 12 -18.30 1.52 0.03
C ILE A 12 -18.85 1.96 1.39
N LEU A 13 -19.42 1.05 2.17
CA LEU A 13 -19.94 1.33 3.51
C LEU A 13 -18.84 1.85 4.44
N TYR A 14 -17.65 1.23 4.41
CA TYR A 14 -16.50 1.69 5.18
C TYR A 14 -16.13 3.15 4.83
N LEU A 15 -16.08 3.50 3.56
CA LEU A 15 -15.75 4.85 3.12
C LEU A 15 -16.82 5.87 3.58
N ILE A 16 -18.11 5.52 3.50
CA ILE A 16 -19.22 6.39 3.90
C ILE A 16 -19.26 6.56 5.43
N ILE A 17 -19.24 5.46 6.18
CA ILE A 17 -19.22 5.47 7.65
C ILE A 17 -17.94 6.10 8.18
N GLY A 18 -16.85 6.01 7.41
CA GLY A 18 -15.59 6.65 7.71
C GLY A 18 -15.60 8.18 7.67
N ILE A 19 -16.62 8.84 7.08
CA ILE A 19 -16.66 10.31 7.01
C ILE A 19 -16.65 10.97 8.41
N PRO A 20 -17.57 10.64 9.34
CA PRO A 20 -17.51 11.20 10.69
C PRO A 20 -16.22 10.83 11.42
N VAL A 21 -15.68 9.65 11.17
CA VAL A 21 -14.40 9.22 11.75
C VAL A 21 -13.26 10.11 11.26
N LEU A 22 -13.15 10.37 9.95
CA LEU A 22 -12.16 11.28 9.38
C LEU A 22 -12.26 12.69 9.99
N PHE A 23 -13.47 13.14 10.32
CA PHE A 23 -13.68 14.42 10.99
C PHE A 23 -13.14 14.40 12.43
N VAL A 24 -13.46 13.37 13.21
CA VAL A 24 -12.94 13.20 14.58
C VAL A 24 -11.41 13.08 14.56
N GLU A 25 -10.86 12.26 13.65
CA GLU A 25 -9.40 12.12 13.47
C GLU A 25 -8.72 13.43 13.05
N TRP A 26 -9.42 14.27 12.29
CA TRP A 26 -8.91 15.60 11.96
C TRP A 26 -8.83 16.50 13.20
N ILE A 27 -9.81 16.44 14.09
CA ILE A 27 -9.78 17.17 15.37
C ILE A 27 -8.64 16.65 16.25
N ILE A 28 -8.54 15.32 16.44
CA ILE A 28 -7.45 14.70 17.22
C ILE A 28 -6.09 15.11 16.67
N GLY A 29 -5.94 15.12 15.35
CA GLY A 29 -4.70 15.50 14.68
C GLY A 29 -4.26 16.95 14.90
N LYS A 30 -5.16 17.84 15.35
CA LYS A 30 -4.80 19.20 15.76
C LYS A 30 -4.04 19.23 17.10
N PHE A 31 -4.30 18.26 17.96
CA PHE A 31 -3.70 18.15 19.29
C PHE A 31 -2.59 17.10 19.34
N ASN A 32 -2.79 15.98 18.66
CA ASN A 32 -1.84 14.87 18.62
C ASN A 32 -1.86 14.18 17.23
N ARG A 33 -0.98 14.64 16.36
CA ARG A 33 -0.86 14.14 14.99
C ARG A 33 -0.52 12.65 14.95
N GLN A 34 0.42 12.22 15.79
CA GLN A 34 0.86 10.82 15.83
C GLN A 34 -0.27 9.88 16.23
N ALA A 35 -1.09 10.26 17.23
CA ALA A 35 -2.23 9.45 17.65
C ALA A 35 -3.25 9.30 16.52
N ALA A 36 -3.57 10.39 15.80
CA ALA A 36 -4.47 10.35 14.65
C ALA A 36 -3.94 9.46 13.53
N ASP A 37 -2.66 9.60 13.18
CA ASP A 37 -2.03 8.82 12.11
C ASP A 37 -2.01 7.31 12.44
N ILE A 38 -1.71 6.94 13.70
CA ILE A 38 -1.75 5.54 14.16
C ILE A 38 -3.17 5.00 14.17
N SER A 39 -4.15 5.77 14.63
CA SER A 39 -5.56 5.38 14.63
C SER A 39 -6.02 5.08 13.20
N GLN A 40 -5.77 5.97 12.25
CA GLN A 40 -6.10 5.81 10.84
C GLN A 40 -5.44 4.57 10.23
N LEU A 41 -4.16 4.33 10.51
CA LEU A 41 -3.46 3.13 10.09
C LEU A 41 -4.18 1.87 10.57
N ARG A 42 -4.51 1.79 11.86
CA ARG A 42 -5.17 0.62 12.45
C ARG A 42 -6.56 0.37 11.88
N MET A 43 -7.31 1.43 11.62
CA MET A 43 -8.64 1.34 11.00
C MET A 43 -8.57 0.80 9.58
N VAL A 44 -7.65 1.28 8.76
CA VAL A 44 -7.49 0.77 7.38
C VAL A 44 -6.96 -0.66 7.38
N GLN A 45 -6.05 -1.00 8.28
CA GLN A 45 -5.57 -2.38 8.44
C GLN A 45 -6.71 -3.33 8.83
N TRP A 46 -7.60 -2.89 9.72
CA TRP A 46 -8.79 -3.66 10.07
C TRP A 46 -9.70 -3.86 8.86
N ALA A 47 -10.01 -2.79 8.13
CA ALA A 47 -10.85 -2.85 6.94
C ALA A 47 -10.28 -3.80 5.87
N PHE A 48 -8.96 -3.74 5.64
CA PHE A 48 -8.30 -4.62 4.67
C PHE A 48 -8.34 -6.09 5.12
N ARG A 49 -8.17 -6.37 6.42
CA ARG A 49 -8.34 -7.73 6.95
C ARG A 49 -9.76 -8.26 6.77
N VAL A 50 -10.78 -7.42 6.95
CA VAL A 50 -12.17 -7.77 6.68
C VAL A 50 -12.39 -8.08 5.19
N ILE A 51 -11.85 -7.26 4.29
CA ILE A 51 -11.92 -7.52 2.84
C ILE A 51 -11.27 -8.86 2.50
N LEU A 52 -10.07 -9.15 3.01
CA LEU A 52 -9.38 -10.43 2.79
C LEU A 52 -10.19 -11.62 3.31
N PHE A 53 -10.82 -11.47 4.47
CA PHE A 53 -11.71 -12.49 5.03
C PHE A 53 -12.94 -12.74 4.14
N ILE A 54 -13.63 -11.69 3.68
CA ILE A 54 -14.77 -11.79 2.75
C ILE A 54 -14.35 -12.48 1.46
N CYS A 55 -13.17 -12.14 0.94
CA CYS A 55 -12.62 -12.74 -0.27
C CYS A 55 -12.21 -14.21 -0.06
N GLY A 56 -12.05 -14.64 1.20
CA GLY A 56 -11.59 -15.99 1.54
C GLY A 56 -10.11 -16.21 1.24
N THR A 57 -9.33 -15.12 1.28
CA THR A 57 -7.89 -15.16 1.02
C THR A 57 -7.17 -15.77 2.22
N ARG A 58 -6.33 -16.78 1.97
CA ARG A 58 -5.41 -17.36 2.96
C ARG A 58 -4.03 -16.79 2.70
N LEU A 59 -3.30 -16.44 3.76
CA LEU A 59 -1.98 -15.85 3.65
C LEU A 59 -0.95 -16.75 4.31
N THR A 60 0.17 -16.97 3.61
CA THR A 60 1.43 -17.40 4.21
C THR A 60 2.39 -16.22 4.14
N ILE A 61 2.90 -15.82 5.30
CA ILE A 61 3.85 -14.72 5.41
C ILE A 61 5.19 -15.30 5.84
N ILE A 62 6.23 -15.02 5.08
CA ILE A 62 7.59 -15.50 5.30
C ILE A 62 8.48 -14.28 5.52
N GLY A 63 9.38 -14.33 6.51
CA GLY A 63 10.37 -13.29 6.74
C GLY A 63 9.80 -11.98 7.29
N GLU A 64 8.61 -11.97 7.87
CA GLU A 64 8.04 -10.74 8.47
C GLU A 64 8.90 -10.20 9.62
N GLU A 65 9.64 -11.07 10.28
CA GLU A 65 10.63 -10.73 11.31
C GLU A 65 11.80 -9.91 10.77
N ASN A 66 12.07 -9.96 9.46
CA ASN A 66 13.09 -9.16 8.80
C ASN A 66 12.73 -7.68 8.72
N VAL A 67 11.43 -7.34 8.85
CA VAL A 67 10.96 -5.96 8.69
C VAL A 67 11.31 -5.13 9.91
N PRO A 68 12.16 -4.06 9.79
CA PRO A 68 12.48 -3.16 10.88
C PRO A 68 11.21 -2.47 11.44
N LYS A 69 11.10 -2.44 12.78
CA LYS A 69 9.94 -1.83 13.47
C LYS A 69 10.26 -0.49 14.10
N ASP A 70 11.52 -0.16 14.24
CA ASP A 70 12.06 0.99 14.94
C ASP A 70 12.44 2.16 14.02
N GLN A 71 12.65 1.89 12.73
CA GLN A 71 13.06 2.88 11.73
C GLN A 71 12.20 2.81 10.45
N PRO A 72 12.09 3.92 9.69
CA PRO A 72 11.41 3.91 8.40
C PRO A 72 12.21 3.12 7.37
N VAL A 73 11.50 2.48 6.45
CA VAL A 73 12.08 1.68 5.37
C VAL A 73 11.41 1.99 4.05
N LEU A 74 12.06 1.63 2.95
CA LEU A 74 11.46 1.61 1.62
C LEU A 74 11.10 0.16 1.24
N TYR A 75 9.79 -0.14 1.20
CA TYR A 75 9.33 -1.42 0.67
C TYR A 75 9.35 -1.42 -0.86
N ILE A 76 9.92 -2.45 -1.45
CA ILE A 76 9.98 -2.66 -2.90
C ILE A 76 9.49 -4.06 -3.22
N GLY A 77 8.46 -4.18 -4.06
CA GLY A 77 7.87 -5.46 -4.41
C GLY A 77 7.38 -5.54 -5.84
N ASN A 78 7.11 -6.75 -6.32
CA ASN A 78 6.43 -7.00 -7.57
C ASN A 78 4.93 -6.62 -7.48
N HIS A 79 4.31 -6.29 -8.61
CA HIS A 79 2.93 -5.80 -8.64
C HIS A 79 2.07 -6.48 -9.71
N ARG A 80 1.12 -7.30 -9.28
CA ARG A 80 0.20 -8.02 -10.18
C ARG A 80 -1.28 -7.74 -9.91
N SER A 81 -1.61 -7.28 -8.69
CA SER A 81 -2.99 -7.17 -8.24
C SER A 81 -3.24 -5.91 -7.39
N TYR A 82 -4.48 -5.45 -7.33
CA TYR A 82 -4.92 -4.51 -6.29
C TYR A 82 -4.78 -5.14 -4.89
N PHE A 83 -4.88 -6.45 -4.80
CA PHE A 83 -4.74 -7.16 -3.53
C PHE A 83 -3.31 -7.13 -2.97
N ASP A 84 -2.28 -6.86 -3.79
CA ASP A 84 -0.92 -6.64 -3.29
C ASP A 84 -0.91 -5.54 -2.23
N ILE A 85 -1.62 -4.44 -2.51
CA ILE A 85 -1.72 -3.30 -1.59
C ILE A 85 -2.52 -3.69 -0.35
N ILE A 86 -3.69 -4.32 -0.53
CA ILE A 86 -4.58 -4.72 0.58
C ILE A 86 -3.85 -5.66 1.55
N ILE A 87 -3.14 -6.64 1.01
CA ILE A 87 -2.40 -7.64 1.78
C ILE A 87 -1.24 -7.00 2.52
N THR A 88 -0.34 -6.33 1.80
CA THR A 88 0.90 -5.81 2.39
C THR A 88 0.62 -4.65 3.34
N TYR A 89 -0.35 -3.76 3.03
CA TYR A 89 -0.72 -2.68 3.93
C TYR A 89 -1.31 -3.19 5.25
N SER A 90 -2.12 -4.28 5.20
CA SER A 90 -2.69 -4.89 6.41
C SER A 90 -1.63 -5.40 7.40
N ARG A 91 -0.38 -5.51 6.94
CA ARG A 91 0.78 -6.04 7.67
C ARG A 91 1.82 -4.98 8.07
N CYS A 92 1.72 -3.74 7.59
CA CYS A 92 2.69 -2.69 7.90
C CYS A 92 2.81 -2.49 9.43
N PRO A 93 4.00 -2.63 10.03
CA PRO A 93 4.17 -2.51 11.47
C PRO A 93 4.06 -1.05 11.96
N ARG A 94 4.29 -0.10 11.05
CA ARG A 94 4.32 1.34 11.32
C ARG A 94 3.69 2.14 10.17
N LEU A 95 3.59 3.48 10.33
CA LEU A 95 3.09 4.36 9.28
C LEU A 95 3.85 4.14 7.99
N THR A 96 3.11 3.89 6.93
CA THR A 96 3.66 3.58 5.60
C THR A 96 2.80 4.24 4.54
N GLY A 97 3.39 5.14 3.75
CA GLY A 97 2.76 5.70 2.57
C GLY A 97 3.03 4.83 1.34
N TYR A 98 2.04 4.70 0.47
CA TYR A 98 2.19 4.00 -0.81
C TYR A 98 2.24 4.98 -1.97
N VAL A 99 3.10 4.71 -2.96
CA VAL A 99 3.13 5.47 -4.20
C VAL A 99 2.07 4.90 -5.15
N ALA A 100 0.99 5.65 -5.34
CA ALA A 100 -0.15 5.27 -6.16
C ALA A 100 -0.20 6.07 -7.47
N LYS A 101 -0.96 5.56 -8.45
CA LYS A 101 -1.22 6.30 -9.70
C LYS A 101 -2.03 7.58 -9.41
N ASP A 102 -1.71 8.67 -10.10
CA ASP A 102 -2.37 9.98 -9.96
C ASP A 102 -3.90 9.93 -10.14
N SER A 103 -4.40 9.05 -11.01
CA SER A 103 -5.84 8.87 -11.19
C SER A 103 -6.59 8.48 -9.91
N MET A 104 -5.90 7.92 -8.90
CA MET A 104 -6.51 7.58 -7.60
C MET A 104 -6.94 8.84 -6.82
N LYS A 105 -6.36 10.01 -7.09
CA LYS A 105 -6.82 11.29 -6.54
C LYS A 105 -8.29 11.59 -6.87
N LYS A 106 -8.78 11.05 -8.00
CA LYS A 106 -10.14 11.30 -8.49
C LYS A 106 -11.20 10.40 -7.84
N VAL A 107 -10.79 9.42 -7.03
CA VAL A 107 -11.72 8.53 -6.33
C VAL A 107 -12.13 9.18 -5.00
N PRO A 108 -13.39 9.66 -4.88
CA PRO A 108 -13.85 10.36 -3.68
C PRO A 108 -13.68 9.49 -2.43
N LEU A 109 -13.50 10.14 -1.29
CA LEU A 109 -13.27 9.52 0.03
C LEU A 109 -12.01 8.65 0.11
N LEU A 110 -11.78 7.74 -0.87
CA LEU A 110 -10.58 6.92 -0.89
C LEU A 110 -9.32 7.79 -0.95
N SER A 111 -9.30 8.80 -1.82
CA SER A 111 -8.16 9.73 -1.91
C SER A 111 -7.91 10.49 -0.60
N VAL A 112 -8.96 10.79 0.17
CA VAL A 112 -8.82 11.41 1.49
C VAL A 112 -8.13 10.45 2.46
N TRP A 113 -8.59 9.20 2.57
CA TRP A 113 -7.93 8.18 3.37
C TRP A 113 -6.47 7.97 2.96
N MET A 114 -6.21 7.85 1.65
CA MET A 114 -4.85 7.68 1.13
C MET A 114 -3.94 8.85 1.51
N THR A 115 -4.42 10.09 1.39
CA THR A 115 -3.64 11.28 1.77
C THR A 115 -3.34 11.30 3.27
N ARG A 116 -4.32 10.94 4.10
CA ARG A 116 -4.16 10.82 5.55
C ARG A 116 -3.15 9.77 5.96
N LEU A 117 -3.00 8.72 5.17
CA LEU A 117 -2.03 7.64 5.35
C LEU A 117 -0.69 7.93 4.64
N HIS A 118 -0.41 9.20 4.32
CA HIS A 118 0.82 9.64 3.68
C HIS A 118 1.09 9.01 2.30
N CYS A 119 0.05 8.48 1.64
CA CYS A 119 0.19 7.99 0.27
C CYS A 119 0.48 9.15 -0.69
N LEU A 120 1.32 8.87 -1.67
CA LEU A 120 1.72 9.82 -2.70
C LEU A 120 1.14 9.41 -4.05
N PHE A 121 0.81 10.38 -4.88
CA PHE A 121 0.20 10.14 -6.19
C PHE A 121 1.16 10.56 -7.28
N ILE A 122 1.62 9.60 -8.08
CA ILE A 122 2.62 9.84 -9.12
C ILE A 122 1.98 9.96 -10.50
N ASN A 123 2.27 11.06 -11.19
CA ASN A 123 2.02 11.20 -12.62
C ASN A 123 3.22 10.61 -13.38
N ARG A 124 3.03 9.45 -14.00
CA ARG A 124 4.09 8.71 -14.70
C ARG A 124 4.38 9.25 -16.09
N SER A 125 3.51 10.09 -16.64
CA SER A 125 3.68 10.72 -17.94
C SER A 125 4.42 12.06 -17.87
N ASP A 126 4.60 12.63 -16.68
CA ASP A 126 5.30 13.88 -16.44
C ASP A 126 6.49 13.65 -15.49
N VAL A 127 7.70 13.74 -16.04
CA VAL A 127 8.94 13.51 -15.29
C VAL A 127 9.13 14.51 -14.15
N LYS A 128 8.72 15.77 -14.35
CA LYS A 128 8.84 16.81 -13.31
C LYS A 128 7.89 16.54 -12.14
N GLU A 129 6.65 16.18 -12.44
CA GLU A 129 5.68 15.83 -11.40
C GLU A 129 6.04 14.50 -10.71
N ALA A 130 6.57 13.53 -11.45
CA ALA A 130 7.09 12.29 -10.86
C ALA A 130 8.25 12.57 -9.89
N LEU A 131 9.18 13.46 -10.26
CA LEU A 131 10.29 13.88 -9.39
C LEU A 131 9.78 14.53 -8.10
N LYS A 132 8.79 15.43 -8.18
CA LYS A 132 8.16 16.04 -6.98
C LYS A 132 7.60 14.96 -6.04
N THR A 133 6.98 13.93 -6.61
CA THR A 133 6.44 12.81 -5.83
C THR A 133 7.55 12.03 -5.11
N ILE A 134 8.68 11.78 -5.79
CA ILE A 134 9.84 11.13 -5.18
C ILE A 134 10.44 11.99 -4.06
N LEU A 135 10.56 13.30 -4.26
CA LEU A 135 11.03 14.22 -3.23
C LEU A 135 10.12 14.22 -2.00
N ALA A 136 8.80 14.23 -2.20
CA ALA A 136 7.85 14.10 -1.10
C ALA A 136 7.98 12.75 -0.36
N GLY A 137 8.32 11.67 -1.07
CA GLY A 137 8.62 10.37 -0.45
C GLY A 137 9.89 10.40 0.40
N ILE A 138 10.93 11.11 -0.07
CA ILE A 138 12.14 11.34 0.71
C ILE A 138 11.81 12.10 2.01
N ASP A 139 10.97 13.14 1.92
CA ASP A 139 10.55 13.91 3.10
C ASP A 139 9.73 13.04 4.07
N ASN A 140 8.83 12.18 3.57
CA ASN A 140 8.12 11.23 4.41
C ASN A 140 9.08 10.32 5.20
N ILE A 141 10.07 9.73 4.52
CA ILE A 141 11.07 8.85 5.17
C ILE A 141 11.86 9.62 6.23
N LYS A 142 12.32 10.83 5.93
CA LYS A 142 13.02 11.69 6.90
C LYS A 142 12.16 12.03 8.12
N ASN A 143 10.84 12.09 7.95
CA ASN A 143 9.87 12.29 9.02
C ASN A 143 9.42 10.98 9.71
N GLY A 144 10.12 9.87 9.50
CA GLY A 144 9.85 8.61 10.17
C GLY A 144 8.72 7.77 9.57
N ILE A 145 8.25 8.08 8.38
CA ILE A 145 7.18 7.37 7.68
C ILE A 145 7.81 6.46 6.62
N SER A 146 7.55 5.16 6.69
CA SER A 146 7.99 4.22 5.66
C SER A 146 7.28 4.50 4.33
N MET A 147 7.92 4.16 3.23
CA MET A 147 7.32 4.24 1.91
C MET A 147 7.26 2.87 1.25
N CYS A 148 6.23 2.66 0.43
CA CYS A 148 6.11 1.47 -0.41
C CYS A 148 5.93 1.89 -1.87
N ILE A 149 6.75 1.32 -2.74
CA ILE A 149 6.67 1.54 -4.18
C ILE A 149 6.81 0.21 -4.93
N PHE A 150 6.00 0.04 -5.96
CA PHE A 150 6.12 -1.05 -6.91
C PHE A 150 6.91 -0.54 -8.12
N PRO A 151 8.19 -0.91 -8.27
CA PRO A 151 9.11 -0.29 -9.23
C PRO A 151 8.76 -0.59 -10.68
N GLU A 152 7.96 -1.62 -10.93
CA GLU A 152 7.39 -1.91 -12.25
C GLU A 152 6.56 -0.73 -12.80
N GLY A 153 6.06 0.11 -11.90
CA GLY A 153 5.27 1.30 -12.24
C GLY A 153 3.86 0.98 -12.76
N THR A 154 3.50 -0.27 -12.96
CA THR A 154 2.17 -0.73 -13.34
C THR A 154 1.98 -2.16 -12.85
N ARG A 155 0.73 -2.63 -12.81
CA ARG A 155 0.48 -4.06 -12.55
C ARG A 155 0.92 -4.88 -13.74
N ASN A 156 1.74 -5.87 -13.49
CA ASN A 156 2.17 -6.83 -14.50
C ASN A 156 0.97 -7.72 -14.90
N LYS A 157 0.62 -7.66 -16.17
CA LYS A 157 -0.45 -8.46 -16.79
C LYS A 157 0.09 -9.50 -17.79
N THR A 158 1.42 -9.59 -17.87
CA THR A 158 2.10 -10.55 -18.74
C THR A 158 2.37 -11.85 -17.99
N GLU A 159 2.89 -12.84 -18.69
CA GLU A 159 3.33 -14.12 -18.11
C GLU A 159 4.71 -14.01 -17.44
N ASP A 160 5.44 -12.93 -17.70
CA ASP A 160 6.72 -12.68 -17.05
C ASP A 160 6.57 -12.58 -15.54
N LEU A 161 7.55 -13.03 -14.79
CA LEU A 161 7.53 -12.96 -13.32
C LEU A 161 7.47 -11.52 -12.84
N MET A 162 8.21 -10.61 -13.45
CA MET A 162 8.29 -9.18 -13.13
C MET A 162 8.55 -8.36 -14.37
N LEU A 163 8.04 -7.14 -14.42
CA LEU A 163 8.41 -6.16 -15.42
C LEU A 163 9.72 -5.45 -15.02
N PRO A 164 10.44 -4.83 -15.99
CA PRO A 164 11.64 -4.06 -15.68
C PRO A 164 11.39 -2.98 -14.63
N PHE A 165 12.29 -2.88 -13.67
CA PHE A 165 12.21 -1.90 -12.59
C PHE A 165 12.65 -0.52 -13.06
N LYS A 166 11.93 0.50 -12.63
CA LYS A 166 12.26 1.90 -12.88
C LYS A 166 13.27 2.36 -11.83
N GLU A 167 14.45 2.76 -12.25
CA GLU A 167 15.55 3.23 -11.38
C GLU A 167 15.11 4.34 -10.41
N GLY A 168 14.26 5.26 -10.86
CA GLY A 168 13.72 6.33 -10.00
C GLY A 168 13.03 5.85 -8.73
N SER A 169 12.59 4.58 -8.67
CA SER A 169 11.96 3.99 -7.49
C SER A 169 12.91 3.83 -6.30
N PHE A 170 14.22 3.71 -6.56
CA PHE A 170 15.24 3.51 -5.55
C PHE A 170 15.80 4.84 -4.98
N LYS A 171 15.50 5.96 -5.65
CA LYS A 171 16.01 7.30 -5.24
C LYS A 171 15.63 7.71 -3.83
N MET A 172 14.50 7.20 -3.31
CA MET A 172 14.11 7.47 -1.92
C MET A 172 15.12 6.86 -0.94
N ALA A 173 15.54 5.62 -1.15
CA ALA A 173 16.52 4.95 -0.30
C ALA A 173 17.92 5.56 -0.49
N GLU A 174 18.38 5.75 -1.74
CA GLU A 174 19.68 6.39 -2.03
C GLU A 174 19.85 7.75 -1.34
N LYS A 175 18.79 8.57 -1.29
CA LYS A 175 18.83 9.93 -0.74
C LYS A 175 18.62 10.01 0.76
N THR A 176 18.08 8.99 1.37
CA THR A 176 17.79 8.98 2.82
C THR A 176 18.67 8.03 3.60
N GLY A 177 19.33 7.07 2.93
CA GLY A 177 20.06 5.97 3.58
C GLY A 177 19.13 4.98 4.29
N CYS A 178 17.82 5.00 4.03
CA CYS A 178 16.92 4.04 4.66
C CYS A 178 17.07 2.65 4.04
N LEU A 179 16.90 1.63 4.86
CA LEU A 179 16.94 0.24 4.39
C LEU A 179 15.83 -0.03 3.36
N ILE A 180 16.15 -0.83 2.36
CA ILE A 180 15.19 -1.39 1.40
C ILE A 180 14.73 -2.74 1.91
N VAL A 181 13.41 -2.93 2.05
CA VAL A 181 12.80 -4.23 2.35
C VAL A 181 12.20 -4.79 1.08
N PRO A 182 12.83 -5.79 0.46
CA PRO A 182 12.28 -6.44 -0.71
C PRO A 182 11.07 -7.30 -0.33
N MET A 183 10.02 -7.29 -1.16
CA MET A 183 8.82 -8.10 -0.99
C MET A 183 8.55 -8.90 -2.26
N ALA A 184 8.29 -10.19 -2.13
CA ALA A 184 7.78 -11.04 -3.20
C ALA A 184 6.35 -11.46 -2.88
N ILE A 185 5.41 -11.22 -3.83
CA ILE A 185 3.99 -11.54 -3.68
C ILE A 185 3.59 -12.50 -4.78
N SER A 186 3.06 -13.66 -4.39
CA SER A 186 2.64 -14.72 -5.33
C SER A 186 1.18 -15.11 -5.10
N GLY A 187 0.43 -15.28 -6.19
CA GLY A 187 -0.98 -15.74 -6.18
C GLY A 187 -2.01 -14.62 -5.99
N SER A 188 -1.62 -13.37 -5.80
CA SER A 188 -2.57 -12.26 -5.54
C SER A 188 -3.50 -11.95 -6.71
N ALA A 189 -3.02 -12.08 -7.96
CA ALA A 189 -3.81 -11.84 -9.17
C ALA A 189 -4.96 -12.85 -9.34
N ASP A 190 -4.82 -14.04 -8.77
CA ASP A 190 -5.85 -15.09 -8.83
C ASP A 190 -7.07 -14.79 -7.95
N ILE A 191 -6.97 -13.81 -7.04
CA ILE A 191 -8.11 -13.39 -6.23
C ILE A 191 -9.18 -12.74 -7.11
N LEU A 192 -8.80 -11.82 -8.00
CA LEU A 192 -9.74 -11.04 -8.81
C LEU A 192 -9.32 -10.93 -10.28
N GLU A 193 -8.10 -10.46 -10.57
CA GLU A 193 -7.69 -10.05 -11.92
C GLU A 193 -7.79 -11.19 -12.94
N ALA A 194 -7.34 -12.38 -12.58
CA ALA A 194 -7.40 -13.57 -13.44
C ALA A 194 -8.83 -14.08 -13.68
N HIS A 195 -9.79 -13.63 -12.87
CA HIS A 195 -11.17 -14.15 -12.89
C HIS A 195 -12.23 -13.06 -12.91
N PHE A 196 -11.82 -11.80 -13.21
CA PHE A 196 -12.71 -10.64 -13.21
C PHE A 196 -14.03 -10.92 -13.96
N PRO A 197 -15.18 -10.56 -13.37
CA PRO A 197 -15.42 -9.86 -12.11
C PRO A 197 -15.64 -10.79 -10.89
N LYS A 198 -15.16 -12.03 -10.93
CA LYS A 198 -15.38 -13.01 -9.86
C LYS A 198 -14.20 -13.02 -8.89
N VAL A 199 -14.47 -12.87 -7.60
CA VAL A 199 -13.47 -13.09 -6.54
C VAL A 199 -13.46 -14.56 -6.18
N LYS A 200 -12.26 -15.15 -6.15
CA LYS A 200 -12.03 -16.55 -5.73
C LYS A 200 -11.23 -16.61 -4.43
N PRO A 201 -11.52 -17.58 -3.56
CA PRO A 201 -10.64 -17.90 -2.43
C PRO A 201 -9.31 -18.40 -2.97
N VAL A 202 -8.22 -17.76 -2.54
CA VAL A 202 -6.87 -18.07 -3.01
C VAL A 202 -5.91 -18.10 -1.82
N HIS A 203 -4.89 -18.93 -1.92
CA HIS A 203 -3.76 -18.90 -1.03
C HIS A 203 -2.67 -18.00 -1.64
N VAL A 204 -2.31 -16.94 -0.93
CA VAL A 204 -1.29 -15.98 -1.36
C VAL A 204 -0.09 -16.10 -0.43
N ILE A 205 1.09 -16.07 -1.01
CA ILE A 205 2.35 -16.08 -0.28
C ILE A 205 2.97 -14.69 -0.40
N VAL A 206 3.37 -14.12 0.73
CA VAL A 206 4.17 -12.90 0.80
C VAL A 206 5.46 -13.21 1.53
N GLU A 207 6.57 -12.92 0.88
CA GLU A 207 7.90 -13.08 1.45
C GLU A 207 8.57 -11.72 1.59
N TYR A 208 9.05 -11.41 2.79
CA TYR A 208 9.89 -10.25 3.07
C TYR A 208 11.35 -10.71 3.14
N GLY A 209 12.15 -10.24 2.22
CA GLY A 209 13.59 -10.50 2.21
C GLY A 209 14.32 -9.77 3.33
N LYS A 210 15.59 -10.11 3.52
CA LYS A 210 16.47 -9.36 4.43
C LYS A 210 16.60 -7.92 3.94
N PRO A 211 16.59 -6.93 4.86
CA PRO A 211 16.83 -5.55 4.50
C PRO A 211 18.18 -5.36 3.79
N ILE A 212 18.20 -4.47 2.83
CA ILE A 212 19.35 -4.15 1.99
C ILE A 212 19.72 -2.69 2.24
N ASP A 213 21.00 -2.43 2.48
CA ASP A 213 21.55 -1.07 2.48
C ASP A 213 21.54 -0.52 1.03
N PRO A 214 21.09 0.75 0.83
CA PRO A 214 21.02 1.34 -0.51
C PRO A 214 22.36 1.75 -1.10
#